data_4a9e176398c0d8576063699cf6ff45f1
#
_entry.id   4a9e176398c0d8576063699cf6ff45f1
#
_cell.length_a   1.000
_cell.length_b   1.000
_cell.length_c   1.000
_cell.angle_alpha   90.00
_cell.angle_beta   90.00
_cell.angle_gamma   90.00
#
_symmetry.space_group_name_H-M   'P 1'
#
loop_
_entity.id
_entity.type
_entity.pdbx_description
1 polymer ?
#
loop_
_entity_poly.entity_id
_entity_poly.type
_entity_poly.pdbx_seq_one_letter_code
_entity_poly.pdbx_strand_id
1 'polypeptide(L)'
;MPSEPKDSELYENVKKEIYKKYPQHSAYRSGNLVREYKEKYAEKYGDKVSAYKGEKTKKKGLSRWFKEKWSNQRGKSGYRYKSDIYRPTIRVTDDTPVLLQELTDEQLNKARKEKYRKGRVHKFDKKKTSKKGGGKKGIPKRNRSGDIHFSDYPDFTPNLSPRDIFLLGSFGGTYWRPIKSKYFKNTLSNKHKDYPSSWWEGIPSSSLTSDTCDEQKNKYKVKVGTSLAYWEEKDWIRPTHPYGWVQWYCDFYNGERSQDDERQIDRWKKLAGPNGRFFRYLVTLISEKKGSWDDHAISPKIRQTLQHWGYHLTEEDYKKEIKRRKSIS
;
A
#
# COMPACT_ATOMS: atom_id res chain seq x y z
N MET A 1 25.84 2.67 -34.20
CA MET A 1 25.38 4.05 -33.97
C MET A 1 23.97 4.05 -33.44
N PRO A 2 23.53 5.03 -32.65
CA PRO A 2 22.14 5.11 -32.30
C PRO A 2 21.31 5.30 -33.59
N SER A 3 20.12 4.69 -33.61
CA SER A 3 19.23 4.80 -34.78
C SER A 3 18.68 6.23 -34.87
N GLU A 4 18.98 6.94 -35.97
CA GLU A 4 18.53 8.31 -36.20
C GLU A 4 17.17 8.33 -36.90
N PRO A 5 16.23 9.22 -36.52
CA PRO A 5 14.98 9.40 -37.21
C PRO A 5 15.21 9.90 -38.65
N LYS A 6 14.49 9.36 -39.63
CA LYS A 6 14.61 9.77 -41.02
C LYS A 6 13.93 11.12 -41.30
N ASP A 7 12.86 11.43 -40.60
CA ASP A 7 12.16 12.71 -40.61
C ASP A 7 12.36 13.38 -39.25
N SER A 8 13.38 14.25 -39.18
CA SER A 8 13.74 14.93 -37.91
C SER A 8 12.68 15.94 -37.49
N GLU A 9 12.02 16.60 -38.42
CA GLU A 9 10.95 17.58 -38.12
C GLU A 9 9.74 16.91 -37.51
N LEU A 10 9.25 15.84 -38.13
CA LEU A 10 8.16 15.02 -37.59
C LEU A 10 8.52 14.45 -36.22
N TYR A 11 9.77 13.99 -36.06
CA TYR A 11 10.23 13.45 -34.77
C TYR A 11 10.20 14.50 -33.66
N GLU A 12 10.71 15.72 -33.89
CA GLU A 12 10.71 16.78 -32.89
C GLU A 12 9.29 17.28 -32.56
N ASN A 13 8.38 17.28 -33.54
CA ASN A 13 6.98 17.62 -33.30
C ASN A 13 6.30 16.57 -32.38
N VAL A 14 6.44 15.28 -32.70
CA VAL A 14 5.93 14.20 -31.85
C VAL A 14 6.57 14.22 -30.46
N LYS A 15 7.85 14.52 -30.37
CA LYS A 15 8.57 14.63 -29.09
C LYS A 15 8.02 15.76 -28.21
N LYS A 16 7.70 16.92 -28.79
CA LYS A 16 7.06 18.05 -28.05
C LYS A 16 5.70 17.62 -27.49
N GLU A 17 4.87 16.94 -28.27
CA GLU A 17 3.57 16.44 -27.84
C GLU A 17 3.70 15.43 -26.69
N ILE A 18 4.58 14.43 -26.86
CA ILE A 18 4.79 13.38 -25.88
C ILE A 18 5.42 13.96 -24.58
N TYR A 19 6.33 14.92 -24.67
CA TYR A 19 6.96 15.53 -23.51
C TYR A 19 6.00 16.45 -22.73
N LYS A 20 5.06 17.09 -23.42
CA LYS A 20 3.97 17.83 -22.79
C LYS A 20 3.03 16.88 -22.02
N LYS A 21 2.69 15.72 -22.62
CA LYS A 21 1.81 14.72 -22.00
C LYS A 21 2.47 13.95 -20.86
N TYR A 22 3.78 13.72 -20.93
CA TYR A 22 4.58 12.97 -19.96
C TYR A 22 5.82 13.78 -19.55
N PRO A 23 5.73 14.76 -18.65
CA PRO A 23 6.83 15.67 -18.32
C PRO A 23 8.06 14.96 -17.73
N GLN A 24 7.85 13.89 -16.94
CA GLN A 24 8.94 13.17 -16.30
C GLN A 24 9.66 12.21 -17.26
N HIS A 25 10.99 12.22 -17.23
CA HIS A 25 11.80 11.28 -18.00
C HIS A 25 11.57 9.84 -17.53
N SER A 26 11.20 8.96 -18.46
CA SER A 26 11.01 7.53 -18.19
C SER A 26 11.20 6.71 -19.49
N ALA A 27 11.48 5.41 -19.33
CA ALA A 27 11.52 4.48 -20.47
C ALA A 27 10.16 4.41 -21.19
N TYR A 28 9.05 4.59 -20.46
CA TYR A 28 7.71 4.66 -21.05
C TYR A 28 7.53 5.89 -21.94
N ARG A 29 7.99 7.07 -21.49
CA ARG A 29 7.95 8.28 -22.30
C ARG A 29 8.74 8.07 -23.60
N SER A 30 9.95 7.52 -23.49
CA SER A 30 10.77 7.21 -24.65
C SER A 30 10.14 6.14 -25.55
N GLY A 31 9.48 5.13 -24.98
CA GLY A 31 8.77 4.10 -25.74
C GLY A 31 7.54 4.66 -26.48
N ASN A 32 6.76 5.52 -25.83
CA ASN A 32 5.62 6.20 -26.45
C ASN A 32 6.07 7.11 -27.57
N LEU A 33 7.16 7.86 -27.40
CA LEU A 33 7.73 8.69 -28.45
C LEU A 33 8.10 7.85 -29.69
N VAL A 34 8.81 6.73 -29.49
CA VAL A 34 9.21 5.86 -30.62
C VAL A 34 7.99 5.25 -31.31
N ARG A 35 6.96 4.86 -30.57
CA ARG A 35 5.72 4.28 -31.14
C ARG A 35 4.97 5.32 -31.96
N GLU A 36 4.64 6.45 -31.37
CA GLU A 36 3.89 7.54 -31.99
C GLU A 36 4.58 8.08 -33.23
N TYR A 37 5.93 8.26 -33.16
CA TYR A 37 6.71 8.66 -34.32
C TYR A 37 6.63 7.65 -35.47
N LYS A 38 6.68 6.35 -35.17
CA LYS A 38 6.56 5.31 -36.21
C LYS A 38 5.18 5.28 -36.83
N GLU A 39 4.12 5.46 -36.04
CA GLU A 39 2.74 5.51 -36.52
C GLU A 39 2.55 6.70 -37.48
N LYS A 40 2.91 7.92 -37.06
CA LYS A 40 2.82 9.13 -37.90
C LYS A 40 3.76 9.08 -39.10
N TYR A 41 4.93 8.43 -38.97
CA TYR A 41 5.83 8.23 -40.09
C TYR A 41 5.27 7.25 -41.12
N ALA A 42 4.63 6.18 -40.69
CA ALA A 42 3.97 5.21 -41.56
C ALA A 42 2.75 5.83 -42.28
N GLU A 43 1.97 6.65 -41.59
CA GLU A 43 0.88 7.43 -42.18
C GLU A 43 1.37 8.36 -43.31
N LYS A 44 2.56 8.99 -43.12
CA LYS A 44 3.13 9.94 -44.08
C LYS A 44 3.85 9.28 -45.25
N TYR A 45 4.58 8.17 -45.01
CA TYR A 45 5.50 7.55 -45.97
C TYR A 45 5.18 6.10 -46.32
N GLY A 46 4.13 5.53 -45.75
CA GLY A 46 3.71 4.14 -45.93
C GLY A 46 4.36 3.15 -44.96
N ASP A 47 3.62 2.10 -44.62
CA ASP A 47 3.99 1.09 -43.60
C ASP A 47 5.25 0.29 -43.90
N LYS A 48 5.64 0.18 -45.18
CA LYS A 48 6.80 -0.60 -45.62
C LYS A 48 8.13 0.13 -45.41
N VAL A 49 8.12 1.42 -45.09
CA VAL A 49 9.29 2.26 -44.95
C VAL A 49 9.73 2.36 -43.50
N SER A 50 11.00 2.01 -43.23
CA SER A 50 11.56 2.15 -41.86
C SER A 50 11.66 3.62 -41.46
N ALA A 51 11.10 4.02 -40.32
CA ALA A 51 11.16 5.38 -39.78
C ALA A 51 12.55 5.82 -39.27
N TYR A 52 13.50 4.89 -39.12
CA TYR A 52 14.85 5.17 -38.62
C TYR A 52 15.92 4.69 -39.57
N LYS A 53 17.07 5.41 -39.55
CA LYS A 53 18.31 4.99 -40.21
C LYS A 53 19.08 4.03 -39.30
N GLY A 54 19.80 3.07 -39.84
CA GLY A 54 20.69 2.14 -39.14
C GLY A 54 20.06 0.81 -38.76
N GLU A 55 20.89 -0.15 -38.36
CA GLU A 55 20.44 -1.49 -37.98
C GLU A 55 19.74 -1.53 -36.59
N LYS A 56 18.63 -2.28 -36.51
CA LYS A 56 17.93 -2.52 -35.27
C LYS A 56 18.73 -3.47 -34.38
N THR A 57 19.43 -2.94 -33.39
CA THR A 57 20.04 -3.78 -32.35
C THR A 57 18.99 -4.34 -31.40
N LYS A 58 18.67 -5.64 -31.53
CA LYS A 58 17.69 -6.34 -30.68
C LYS A 58 18.14 -6.53 -29.22
N LYS A 59 19.40 -6.22 -28.90
CA LYS A 59 20.04 -6.52 -27.59
C LYS A 59 20.39 -5.28 -26.74
N LYS A 60 20.16 -4.05 -27.22
CA LYS A 60 20.54 -2.81 -26.53
C LYS A 60 19.35 -1.82 -26.45
N GLY A 61 19.41 -0.87 -25.52
CA GLY A 61 18.48 0.24 -25.39
C GLY A 61 17.02 -0.18 -25.13
N LEU A 62 16.07 0.56 -25.70
CA LEU A 62 14.64 0.34 -25.51
C LEU A 62 14.16 -1.04 -26.00
N SER A 63 14.74 -1.57 -27.09
CA SER A 63 14.41 -2.91 -27.59
C SER A 63 14.67 -4.00 -26.53
N ARG A 64 15.80 -3.90 -25.82
CA ARG A 64 16.11 -4.80 -24.71
C ARG A 64 15.11 -4.58 -23.57
N TRP A 65 14.89 -3.32 -23.19
CA TRP A 65 14.00 -2.97 -22.08
C TRP A 65 12.58 -3.53 -22.28
N PHE A 66 11.99 -3.43 -23.46
CA PHE A 66 10.68 -4.02 -23.75
C PHE A 66 10.68 -5.55 -23.70
N LYS A 67 11.76 -6.21 -24.17
CA LYS A 67 11.89 -7.66 -24.09
C LYS A 67 12.08 -8.17 -22.68
N GLU A 68 12.67 -7.38 -21.81
CA GLU A 68 12.88 -7.68 -20.40
C GLU A 68 11.58 -7.71 -19.59
N LYS A 69 10.44 -7.28 -20.17
CA LYS A 69 9.10 -7.25 -19.56
C LYS A 69 9.13 -6.71 -18.12
N TRP A 70 9.47 -5.44 -17.99
CA TRP A 70 9.56 -4.80 -16.69
C TRP A 70 8.21 -4.71 -15.99
N SER A 71 8.15 -5.06 -14.71
CA SER A 71 6.98 -4.93 -13.85
C SER A 71 7.36 -4.45 -12.45
N ASN A 72 6.38 -3.95 -11.73
CA ASN A 72 6.54 -3.73 -10.30
C ASN A 72 6.33 -5.04 -9.52
N GLN A 73 6.61 -5.03 -8.21
CA GLN A 73 6.51 -6.20 -7.35
C GLN A 73 5.08 -6.81 -7.26
N ARG A 74 4.07 -6.16 -7.85
CA ARG A 74 2.69 -6.67 -7.96
C ARG A 74 2.36 -7.22 -9.36
N GLY A 75 3.37 -7.36 -10.23
CA GLY A 75 3.17 -7.82 -11.59
C GLY A 75 2.51 -6.79 -12.53
N LYS A 76 2.42 -5.51 -12.13
CA LYS A 76 1.80 -4.45 -12.94
C LYS A 76 2.86 -3.54 -13.56
N SER A 77 2.52 -2.92 -14.69
CA SER A 77 3.34 -1.88 -15.28
C SER A 77 3.18 -0.55 -14.53
N GLY A 78 4.27 0.22 -14.41
CA GLY A 78 4.27 1.56 -13.82
C GLY A 78 4.36 1.59 -12.29
N TYR A 79 4.31 2.83 -11.76
CA TYR A 79 4.39 3.13 -10.34
C TYR A 79 3.02 3.61 -9.83
N ARG A 80 2.48 2.92 -8.83
CA ARG A 80 1.27 3.35 -8.13
C ARG A 80 1.60 3.99 -6.78
N TYR A 81 2.67 3.51 -6.15
CA TYR A 81 3.13 3.97 -4.84
C TYR A 81 4.58 4.45 -4.92
N LYS A 82 4.95 5.38 -4.03
CA LYS A 82 6.29 5.95 -3.93
C LYS A 82 7.38 4.88 -3.72
N SER A 83 7.05 3.78 -3.07
CA SER A 83 7.97 2.66 -2.80
C SER A 83 7.99 1.57 -3.87
N ASP A 84 7.24 1.70 -4.97
CA ASP A 84 7.20 0.66 -6.00
C ASP A 84 8.57 0.42 -6.60
N ILE A 85 9.00 -0.84 -6.57
CA ILE A 85 10.24 -1.31 -7.20
C ILE A 85 9.89 -1.83 -8.59
N TYR A 86 10.57 -1.32 -9.61
CA TYR A 86 10.35 -1.67 -11.00
C TYR A 86 11.56 -2.41 -11.53
N ARG A 87 11.39 -3.66 -11.93
CA ARG A 87 12.49 -4.56 -12.34
C ARG A 87 12.12 -5.41 -13.55
N PRO A 88 13.13 -5.86 -14.32
CA PRO A 88 12.90 -6.81 -15.38
C PRO A 88 12.41 -8.15 -14.83
N THR A 89 11.57 -8.85 -15.61
CA THR A 89 11.09 -10.20 -15.28
C THR A 89 11.75 -11.27 -16.16
N ILE A 90 12.37 -10.87 -17.27
CA ILE A 90 13.04 -11.76 -18.21
C ILE A 90 14.49 -11.28 -18.42
N ARG A 91 15.44 -12.21 -18.33
CA ARG A 91 16.83 -11.96 -18.67
C ARG A 91 17.00 -12.07 -20.19
N VAL A 92 17.43 -10.98 -20.82
CA VAL A 92 17.62 -10.88 -22.28
C VAL A 92 19.09 -10.89 -22.66
N THR A 93 19.95 -10.33 -21.82
CA THR A 93 21.41 -10.29 -21.96
C THR A 93 22.07 -10.33 -20.58
N ASP A 94 23.39 -10.51 -20.53
CA ASP A 94 24.16 -10.46 -19.27
C ASP A 94 24.12 -9.06 -18.63
N ASP A 95 23.90 -8.01 -19.43
CA ASP A 95 23.69 -6.64 -18.95
C ASP A 95 22.26 -6.40 -18.41
N THR A 96 21.36 -7.39 -18.50
CA THR A 96 20.04 -7.28 -17.89
C THR A 96 20.19 -7.13 -16.38
N PRO A 97 19.64 -6.06 -15.78
CA PRO A 97 19.73 -5.88 -14.33
C PRO A 97 19.10 -7.05 -13.56
N VAL A 98 19.40 -7.16 -12.27
CA VAL A 98 18.83 -8.18 -11.38
C VAL A 98 17.32 -8.26 -11.58
N LEU A 99 16.80 -9.47 -11.85
CA LEU A 99 15.39 -9.70 -12.11
C LEU A 99 14.57 -9.56 -10.83
N LEU A 100 13.28 -9.29 -10.98
CA LEU A 100 12.37 -9.17 -9.84
C LEU A 100 12.34 -10.47 -9.00
N GLN A 101 12.29 -11.63 -9.66
CA GLN A 101 12.28 -12.94 -9.01
C GLN A 101 13.64 -13.38 -8.43
N GLU A 102 14.72 -12.68 -8.76
CA GLU A 102 16.04 -12.93 -8.17
C GLU A 102 16.25 -12.19 -6.85
N LEU A 103 15.35 -11.28 -6.49
CA LEU A 103 15.35 -10.59 -5.22
C LEU A 103 14.64 -11.45 -4.17
N THR A 104 15.24 -11.57 -3.00
CA THR A 104 14.54 -12.11 -1.84
C THR A 104 13.53 -11.09 -1.31
N ASP A 105 12.51 -11.54 -0.55
CA ASP A 105 11.55 -10.64 0.06
C ASP A 105 12.22 -9.60 0.98
N GLU A 106 13.29 -9.99 1.66
CA GLU A 106 14.08 -9.08 2.48
C GLU A 106 14.78 -8.00 1.63
N GLN A 107 15.42 -8.38 0.51
CA GLN A 107 16.06 -7.45 -0.41
C GLN A 107 15.04 -6.52 -1.06
N LEU A 108 13.89 -7.05 -1.46
CA LEU A 108 12.79 -6.28 -2.02
C LEU A 108 12.25 -5.26 -1.00
N ASN A 109 12.04 -5.69 0.24
CA ASN A 109 11.58 -4.83 1.31
C ASN A 109 12.59 -3.73 1.66
N LYS A 110 13.89 -4.07 1.71
CA LYS A 110 14.97 -3.08 1.89
C LYS A 110 14.97 -2.04 0.77
N ALA A 111 14.87 -2.49 -0.49
CA ALA A 111 14.81 -1.61 -1.66
C ALA A 111 13.57 -0.69 -1.62
N ARG A 112 12.41 -1.22 -1.26
CA ARG A 112 11.16 -0.44 -1.11
C ARG A 112 11.30 0.66 -0.05
N LYS A 113 11.89 0.34 1.10
CA LYS A 113 12.17 1.31 2.17
C LYS A 113 13.13 2.41 1.70
N GLU A 114 14.23 2.01 1.05
CA GLU A 114 15.19 2.96 0.51
C GLU A 114 14.52 3.89 -0.52
N LYS A 115 13.73 3.34 -1.42
CA LYS A 115 13.01 4.12 -2.43
C LYS A 115 11.97 5.06 -1.82
N TYR A 116 11.21 4.61 -0.82
CA TYR A 116 10.24 5.45 -0.11
C TYR A 116 10.91 6.66 0.55
N ARG A 117 12.07 6.44 1.20
CA ARG A 117 12.82 7.49 1.91
C ARG A 117 13.59 8.42 0.97
N LYS A 118 14.28 7.85 -0.04
CA LYS A 118 15.25 8.58 -0.89
C LYS A 118 14.76 8.81 -2.32
N GLY A 119 13.58 8.34 -2.69
CA GLY A 119 13.03 8.43 -4.05
C GLY A 119 13.65 7.45 -5.06
N ARG A 120 14.79 6.84 -4.74
CA ARG A 120 15.49 5.86 -5.61
C ARG A 120 16.20 4.80 -4.79
N VAL A 121 16.51 3.67 -5.45
CA VAL A 121 17.38 2.60 -4.93
C VAL A 121 18.73 2.70 -5.62
N HIS A 122 19.82 2.76 -4.85
CA HIS A 122 21.16 2.92 -5.40
C HIS A 122 21.75 1.60 -5.89
N LYS A 123 21.50 0.49 -5.19
CA LYS A 123 22.09 -0.81 -5.51
C LYS A 123 21.11 -1.94 -5.22
N PHE A 124 21.04 -2.91 -6.14
CA PHE A 124 20.37 -4.19 -5.91
C PHE A 124 21.47 -5.26 -5.83
N ASP A 125 21.66 -5.83 -4.65
CA ASP A 125 22.65 -6.88 -4.44
C ASP A 125 22.13 -8.19 -5.06
N LYS A 126 23.02 -8.89 -5.80
CA LYS A 126 22.75 -10.25 -6.28
C LYS A 126 22.62 -11.18 -5.07
N LYS A 127 21.78 -12.21 -5.19
CA LYS A 127 21.50 -13.21 -4.16
C LYS A 127 22.82 -13.72 -3.54
N LYS A 128 23.15 -13.29 -2.33
CA LYS A 128 24.06 -14.06 -1.48
C LYS A 128 23.22 -15.14 -0.85
N THR A 129 23.51 -16.39 -1.14
CA THR A 129 22.98 -17.53 -0.40
C THR A 129 23.51 -17.40 1.03
N SER A 130 22.73 -16.81 1.90
CA SER A 130 23.01 -16.75 3.32
C SER A 130 21.82 -17.32 4.08
N LYS A 131 22.16 -18.20 4.99
CA LYS A 131 21.33 -18.92 5.93
C LYS A 131 20.28 -18.01 6.61
N LYS A 132 19.09 -18.58 6.87
CA LYS A 132 18.04 -18.05 7.73
C LYS A 132 18.59 -17.30 8.95
N GLY A 133 18.16 -16.08 9.09
CA GLY A 133 18.38 -15.22 10.25
C GLY A 133 17.56 -13.94 10.13
N GLY A 134 16.24 -14.07 9.87
CA GLY A 134 15.30 -12.96 9.96
C GLY A 134 14.98 -12.74 11.44
N GLY A 135 15.76 -11.91 12.14
CA GLY A 135 15.35 -11.42 13.44
C GLY A 135 14.03 -10.68 13.28
N LYS A 136 12.98 -11.12 13.98
CA LYS A 136 11.72 -10.37 14.09
C LYS A 136 12.10 -8.97 14.54
N LYS A 137 11.71 -7.95 13.77
CA LYS A 137 11.79 -6.58 14.24
C LYS A 137 10.98 -6.50 15.52
N GLY A 138 11.50 -5.83 16.53
CA GLY A 138 10.81 -5.72 17.81
C GLY A 138 9.43 -5.08 17.65
N ILE A 139 8.54 -5.37 18.60
CA ILE A 139 7.24 -4.70 18.71
C ILE A 139 7.50 -3.19 18.75
N PRO A 140 6.78 -2.37 17.94
CA PRO A 140 7.00 -0.94 17.89
C PRO A 140 6.77 -0.30 19.25
N LYS A 141 7.53 0.76 19.54
CA LYS A 141 7.37 1.52 20.79
C LYS A 141 6.34 2.63 20.58
N ARG A 142 5.65 3.01 21.66
CA ARG A 142 4.83 4.21 21.66
C ARG A 142 5.72 5.45 21.81
N ASN A 143 5.37 6.53 21.11
CA ASN A 143 5.96 7.85 21.33
C ASN A 143 5.34 8.52 22.58
N ARG A 144 5.75 9.76 22.88
CA ARG A 144 5.22 10.52 24.02
C ARG A 144 3.73 10.87 23.90
N SER A 145 3.23 10.98 22.68
CA SER A 145 1.80 11.23 22.36
C SER A 145 0.95 9.97 22.39
N GLY A 146 1.53 8.81 22.69
CA GLY A 146 0.86 7.52 22.71
C GLY A 146 0.75 6.82 21.35
N ASP A 147 1.24 7.45 20.28
CA ASP A 147 1.20 6.85 18.95
C ASP A 147 2.24 5.74 18.81
N ILE A 148 1.90 4.77 18.01
CA ILE A 148 2.76 3.63 17.71
C ILE A 148 3.69 4.03 16.57
N HIS A 149 4.98 4.02 16.83
CA HIS A 149 6.00 4.44 15.88
C HIS A 149 6.65 3.26 15.17
N PHE A 150 6.56 3.27 13.84
CA PHE A 150 7.25 2.36 12.95
C PHE A 150 8.41 3.08 12.26
N SER A 151 9.65 2.71 12.58
CA SER A 151 10.86 3.38 12.07
C SER A 151 10.99 3.37 10.54
N ASP A 152 10.38 2.39 9.90
CA ASP A 152 10.38 2.21 8.45
C ASP A 152 9.18 2.87 7.74
N TYR A 153 8.12 3.21 8.50
CA TYR A 153 6.92 3.90 8.02
C TYR A 153 6.51 5.00 9.01
N PRO A 154 7.31 6.07 9.15
CA PRO A 154 7.10 7.11 10.17
C PRO A 154 5.77 7.86 10.03
N ASP A 155 5.17 7.87 8.85
CA ASP A 155 3.87 8.51 8.59
C ASP A 155 2.67 7.60 8.93
N PHE A 156 2.90 6.36 9.37
CA PHE A 156 1.87 5.46 9.84
C PHE A 156 1.87 5.47 11.37
N THR A 157 0.94 6.23 11.94
CA THR A 157 0.89 6.56 13.38
C THR A 157 -0.44 6.15 14.02
N PRO A 158 -0.82 4.86 14.00
CA PRO A 158 -1.94 4.39 14.79
C PRO A 158 -1.63 4.56 16.28
N ASN A 159 -2.65 4.77 17.10
CA ASN A 159 -2.47 4.89 18.54
C ASN A 159 -3.08 3.73 19.36
N LEU A 160 -3.73 2.78 18.67
CA LEU A 160 -4.18 1.51 19.25
C LEU A 160 -3.37 0.35 18.69
N SER A 161 -2.78 -0.48 19.57
CA SER A 161 -2.17 -1.75 19.18
C SER A 161 -3.23 -2.78 18.78
N PRO A 162 -2.86 -3.90 18.13
CA PRO A 162 -3.78 -5.01 17.91
C PRO A 162 -4.49 -5.46 19.18
N ARG A 163 -3.77 -5.58 20.31
CA ARG A 163 -4.36 -5.89 21.61
C ARG A 163 -5.41 -4.85 22.01
N ASP A 164 -5.10 -3.56 21.90
CA ASP A 164 -6.00 -2.48 22.32
C ASP A 164 -7.32 -2.52 21.53
N ILE A 165 -7.26 -2.79 20.20
CA ILE A 165 -8.46 -2.89 19.35
C ILE A 165 -9.43 -3.93 19.91
N PHE A 166 -8.94 -5.11 20.30
CA PHE A 166 -9.79 -6.20 20.78
C PHE A 166 -10.14 -6.06 22.26
N LEU A 167 -9.21 -5.60 23.10
CA LEU A 167 -9.45 -5.40 24.54
C LEU A 167 -10.55 -4.35 24.79
N LEU A 168 -10.58 -3.30 23.98
CA LEU A 168 -11.61 -2.25 24.06
C LEU A 168 -12.98 -2.71 23.54
N GLY A 169 -13.04 -3.82 22.82
CA GLY A 169 -14.26 -4.36 22.21
C GLY A 169 -14.47 -3.88 20.77
N SER A 170 -14.41 -4.82 19.84
CA SER A 170 -14.49 -4.56 18.40
C SER A 170 -15.16 -5.69 17.65
N PHE A 171 -15.74 -5.37 16.50
CA PHE A 171 -16.34 -6.34 15.54
C PHE A 171 -17.44 -7.22 16.13
N GLY A 172 -18.06 -6.80 17.24
CA GLY A 172 -19.06 -7.61 17.94
C GLY A 172 -18.54 -9.00 18.36
N GLY A 173 -17.23 -9.14 18.55
CA GLY A 173 -16.58 -10.39 18.93
C GLY A 173 -16.34 -11.39 17.80
N THR A 174 -16.59 -11.02 16.53
CA THR A 174 -16.59 -11.99 15.42
C THR A 174 -15.37 -11.94 14.52
N TYR A 175 -14.36 -11.12 14.80
CA TYR A 175 -13.30 -10.88 13.83
C TYR A 175 -12.53 -12.14 13.42
N TRP A 176 -12.12 -12.95 14.39
CA TRP A 176 -11.34 -14.16 14.18
C TRP A 176 -12.19 -15.43 14.07
N ARG A 177 -13.50 -15.31 13.83
CA ARG A 177 -14.37 -16.47 13.59
C ARG A 177 -13.90 -17.31 12.41
N PRO A 178 -14.30 -18.57 12.28
CA PRO A 178 -14.11 -19.34 11.07
C PRO A 178 -14.73 -18.62 9.86
N ILE A 179 -13.96 -18.50 8.77
CA ILE A 179 -14.42 -17.85 7.53
C ILE A 179 -14.22 -18.75 6.32
N LYS A 180 -15.16 -18.68 5.38
CA LYS A 180 -14.98 -19.17 4.01
C LYS A 180 -14.64 -17.99 3.13
N SER A 181 -13.42 -17.95 2.60
CA SER A 181 -12.97 -16.91 1.68
C SER A 181 -12.92 -17.46 0.26
N LYS A 182 -13.26 -16.63 -0.73
CA LYS A 182 -13.19 -17.00 -2.16
C LYS A 182 -11.79 -17.43 -2.61
N TYR A 183 -10.76 -17.08 -1.86
CA TYR A 183 -9.37 -17.38 -2.19
C TYR A 183 -8.91 -18.76 -1.70
N PHE A 184 -9.69 -19.45 -0.84
CA PHE A 184 -9.28 -20.70 -0.20
C PHE A 184 -10.38 -21.75 -0.29
N LYS A 185 -9.99 -23.00 -0.60
CA LYS A 185 -10.93 -24.14 -0.63
C LYS A 185 -11.44 -24.49 0.76
N ASN A 186 -10.59 -24.39 1.76
CA ASN A 186 -10.90 -24.78 3.14
C ASN A 186 -11.34 -23.57 3.98
N THR A 187 -12.17 -23.82 4.99
CA THR A 187 -12.50 -22.83 6.01
C THR A 187 -11.24 -22.45 6.77
N LEU A 188 -10.98 -21.14 6.88
CA LEU A 188 -9.90 -20.60 7.68
C LEU A 188 -10.38 -20.40 9.11
N SER A 189 -9.63 -20.87 10.09
CA SER A 189 -9.97 -20.73 11.51
C SER A 189 -8.71 -20.55 12.36
N ASN A 190 -8.89 -20.15 13.61
CA ASN A 190 -7.82 -20.04 14.61
C ASN A 190 -6.66 -19.09 14.24
N LYS A 191 -6.83 -18.21 13.26
CA LYS A 191 -5.76 -17.31 12.79
C LYS A 191 -5.19 -16.41 13.91
N HIS A 192 -5.98 -16.06 14.91
CA HIS A 192 -5.51 -15.30 16.09
C HIS A 192 -4.41 -16.02 16.87
N LYS A 193 -4.32 -17.35 16.78
CA LYS A 193 -3.29 -18.15 17.47
C LYS A 193 -1.89 -18.03 16.85
N ASP A 194 -1.79 -17.43 15.65
CA ASP A 194 -0.50 -17.15 15.02
C ASP A 194 0.25 -15.97 15.67
N TYR A 195 -0.45 -15.22 16.53
CA TYR A 195 0.10 -14.07 17.25
C TYR A 195 0.44 -14.41 18.70
N PRO A 196 1.28 -13.60 19.39
CA PRO A 196 1.63 -13.83 20.79
C PRO A 196 0.38 -13.98 21.68
N SER A 197 0.34 -15.03 22.50
CA SER A 197 -0.79 -15.27 23.41
C SER A 197 -1.07 -14.10 24.36
N SER A 198 -0.02 -13.36 24.74
CA SER A 198 -0.13 -12.16 25.57
C SER A 198 -0.98 -11.05 24.95
N TRP A 199 -1.22 -11.07 23.63
CA TRP A 199 -2.14 -10.11 23.02
C TRP A 199 -3.60 -10.37 23.37
N TRP A 200 -3.91 -11.62 23.71
CA TRP A 200 -5.27 -12.08 24.00
C TRP A 200 -5.57 -12.26 25.47
N GLU A 201 -4.57 -12.10 26.35
CA GLU A 201 -4.75 -12.22 27.79
C GLU A 201 -5.80 -11.25 28.30
N GLY A 202 -6.77 -11.77 29.09
CA GLY A 202 -7.90 -11.02 29.62
C GLY A 202 -9.02 -10.72 28.61
N ILE A 203 -8.93 -11.22 27.36
CA ILE A 203 -9.97 -11.07 26.34
C ILE A 203 -10.69 -12.41 26.20
N PRO A 204 -12.01 -12.48 26.51
CA PRO A 204 -12.77 -13.71 26.35
C PRO A 204 -12.76 -14.20 24.87
N SER A 205 -12.68 -15.51 24.64
CA SER A 205 -12.73 -16.06 23.27
C SER A 205 -14.00 -15.66 22.52
N SER A 206 -15.12 -15.49 23.21
CA SER A 206 -16.38 -14.97 22.65
C SER A 206 -16.27 -13.52 22.14
N SER A 207 -15.24 -12.77 22.52
CA SER A 207 -14.94 -11.44 22.00
C SER A 207 -13.92 -11.44 20.84
N LEU A 208 -13.46 -12.64 20.44
CA LEU A 208 -12.51 -12.83 19.34
C LEU A 208 -13.09 -13.67 18.19
N THR A 209 -13.75 -14.80 18.52
CA THR A 209 -14.09 -15.87 17.58
C THR A 209 -15.57 -16.23 17.58
N SER A 210 -16.46 -15.41 18.13
CA SER A 210 -17.89 -15.63 18.10
C SER A 210 -18.41 -15.72 16.65
N ASP A 211 -19.29 -16.66 16.37
CA ASP A 211 -19.95 -16.78 15.06
C ASP A 211 -21.03 -15.70 14.88
N THR A 212 -21.59 -15.20 16.00
CA THR A 212 -22.66 -14.20 16.00
C THR A 212 -22.10 -12.84 16.45
N CYS A 213 -22.43 -11.80 15.68
CA CYS A 213 -22.07 -10.43 16.03
C CYS A 213 -22.98 -9.88 17.13
N ASP A 214 -22.36 -9.51 18.23
CA ASP A 214 -23.02 -8.83 19.36
C ASP A 214 -22.44 -7.42 19.50
N GLU A 215 -23.21 -6.42 19.09
CA GLU A 215 -22.76 -5.01 19.15
C GLU A 215 -22.52 -4.51 20.58
N GLN A 216 -23.11 -5.15 21.60
CA GLN A 216 -22.87 -4.81 23.01
C GLN A 216 -21.42 -5.10 23.44
N LYS A 217 -20.71 -5.96 22.71
CA LYS A 217 -19.27 -6.21 22.89
C LYS A 217 -18.38 -5.12 22.30
N ASN A 218 -18.93 -4.23 21.46
CA ASN A 218 -18.19 -3.11 20.94
C ASN A 218 -18.05 -2.00 21.98
N LYS A 219 -16.94 -1.28 21.98
CA LYS A 219 -16.69 -0.16 22.90
C LYS A 219 -17.83 0.85 22.90
N TYR A 220 -18.34 1.19 21.72
CA TYR A 220 -19.37 2.22 21.55
C TYR A 220 -20.78 1.63 21.36
N LYS A 221 -20.96 0.33 21.61
CA LYS A 221 -22.27 -0.37 21.57
C LYS A 221 -23.03 -0.19 20.24
N VAL A 222 -22.32 -0.10 19.15
CA VAL A 222 -22.87 0.08 17.80
C VAL A 222 -22.26 -0.89 16.82
N LYS A 223 -23.04 -1.34 15.85
CA LYS A 223 -22.57 -2.14 14.73
C LYS A 223 -21.98 -1.23 13.65
N VAL A 224 -20.78 -1.58 13.17
CA VAL A 224 -20.11 -0.93 12.05
C VAL A 224 -19.43 -1.97 11.16
N GLY A 225 -19.22 -1.59 9.90
CA GLY A 225 -18.65 -2.48 8.89
C GLY A 225 -19.71 -3.20 8.06
N THR A 226 -19.22 -3.95 7.07
CA THR A 226 -20.01 -4.74 6.13
C THR A 226 -19.54 -6.21 6.14
N SER A 227 -20.08 -7.05 5.26
CA SER A 227 -19.75 -8.47 5.22
C SER A 227 -18.39 -8.74 4.56
N LEU A 228 -17.80 -9.91 4.85
CA LEU A 228 -16.59 -10.40 4.18
C LEU A 228 -16.81 -10.51 2.65
N ALA A 229 -17.96 -11.03 2.23
CA ALA A 229 -18.29 -11.15 0.81
C ALA A 229 -18.28 -9.80 0.08
N TYR A 230 -18.83 -8.75 0.72
CA TYR A 230 -18.76 -7.40 0.19
C TYR A 230 -17.31 -6.89 0.08
N TRP A 231 -16.46 -7.15 1.07
CA TRP A 231 -15.05 -6.74 1.03
C TRP A 231 -14.26 -7.47 -0.05
N GLU A 232 -14.58 -8.74 -0.28
CA GLU A 232 -13.98 -9.54 -1.36
C GLU A 232 -14.44 -9.07 -2.74
N GLU A 233 -15.72 -8.71 -2.90
CA GLU A 233 -16.27 -8.12 -4.13
C GLU A 233 -15.57 -6.80 -4.48
N LYS A 234 -15.36 -5.94 -3.47
CA LYS A 234 -14.68 -4.64 -3.64
C LYS A 234 -13.15 -4.74 -3.72
N ASP A 235 -12.59 -5.95 -3.79
CA ASP A 235 -11.14 -6.20 -3.83
C ASP A 235 -10.36 -5.56 -2.64
N TRP A 236 -11.04 -5.44 -1.49
CA TRP A 236 -10.42 -4.93 -0.27
C TRP A 236 -9.66 -6.01 0.50
N ILE A 237 -10.01 -7.27 0.28
CA ILE A 237 -9.36 -8.45 0.82
C ILE A 237 -8.30 -8.95 -0.17
N ARG A 238 -7.20 -9.47 0.34
CA ARG A 238 -6.14 -10.13 -0.42
C ARG A 238 -5.91 -11.54 0.12
N PRO A 239 -5.42 -12.47 -0.71
CA PRO A 239 -5.11 -13.84 -0.25
C PRO A 239 -4.14 -13.88 0.93
N THR A 240 -3.22 -12.92 1.02
CA THR A 240 -2.25 -12.80 2.11
C THR A 240 -2.90 -12.44 3.45
N HIS A 241 -4.02 -11.71 3.42
CA HIS A 241 -4.73 -11.24 4.62
C HIS A 241 -6.24 -11.44 4.46
N PRO A 242 -6.73 -12.69 4.50
CA PRO A 242 -8.14 -13.02 4.22
C PRO A 242 -9.12 -12.44 5.25
N TYR A 243 -8.67 -12.12 6.46
CA TYR A 243 -9.47 -11.39 7.45
C TYR A 243 -9.41 -9.87 7.28
N GLY A 244 -8.62 -9.34 6.32
CA GLY A 244 -8.59 -7.94 5.97
C GLY A 244 -7.59 -7.10 6.73
N TRP A 245 -7.92 -5.80 6.92
CA TRP A 245 -6.97 -4.79 7.39
C TRP A 245 -6.38 -5.09 8.77
N VAL A 246 -7.19 -5.53 9.73
CA VAL A 246 -6.69 -5.78 11.10
C VAL A 246 -5.76 -6.98 11.13
N GLN A 247 -6.01 -8.02 10.33
CA GLN A 247 -5.03 -9.11 10.17
C GLN A 247 -3.71 -8.58 9.64
N TRP A 248 -3.73 -7.80 8.55
CA TRP A 248 -2.53 -7.15 8.03
C TRP A 248 -1.84 -6.30 9.11
N TYR A 249 -2.61 -5.56 9.90
CA TYR A 249 -2.07 -4.72 10.98
C TYR A 249 -1.42 -5.55 12.09
N CYS A 250 -2.00 -6.69 12.44
CA CYS A 250 -1.38 -7.64 13.38
C CYS A 250 -0.03 -8.14 12.86
N ASP A 251 0.02 -8.59 11.59
CA ASP A 251 1.26 -9.05 10.95
C ASP A 251 2.30 -7.93 10.90
N PHE A 252 1.88 -6.73 10.50
CA PHE A 252 2.74 -5.55 10.42
C PHE A 252 3.28 -5.11 11.79
N TYR A 253 2.42 -5.11 12.82
CA TYR A 253 2.78 -4.79 14.21
C TYR A 253 3.75 -5.84 14.80
N ASN A 254 3.57 -7.10 14.44
CA ASN A 254 4.47 -8.21 14.82
C ASN A 254 5.81 -8.20 14.05
N GLY A 255 6.04 -7.18 13.24
CA GLY A 255 7.29 -6.97 12.51
C GLY A 255 7.34 -7.59 11.12
N GLU A 256 6.27 -8.23 10.67
CA GLU A 256 6.18 -8.75 9.30
C GLU A 256 6.03 -7.60 8.30
N ARG A 257 6.50 -7.82 7.07
CA ARG A 257 6.38 -6.87 5.98
C ARG A 257 5.97 -7.59 4.72
N SER A 258 5.00 -7.01 4.02
CA SER A 258 4.40 -7.58 2.83
C SER A 258 4.37 -6.59 1.66
N GLN A 259 4.05 -7.08 0.48
CA GLN A 259 3.83 -6.22 -0.69
C GLN A 259 2.57 -5.35 -0.56
N ASP A 260 1.71 -5.66 0.41
CA ASP A 260 0.44 -4.97 0.63
C ASP A 260 0.57 -3.77 1.59
N ASP A 261 1.74 -3.57 2.23
CA ASP A 261 1.94 -2.57 3.27
C ASP A 261 1.58 -1.16 2.81
N GLU A 262 2.10 -0.72 1.67
CA GLU A 262 1.82 0.60 1.13
C GLU A 262 0.32 0.83 0.90
N ARG A 263 -0.37 -0.17 0.32
CA ARG A 263 -1.81 -0.08 0.07
C ARG A 263 -2.59 0.07 1.35
N GLN A 264 -2.24 -0.71 2.38
CA GLN A 264 -2.95 -0.72 3.66
C GLN A 264 -2.69 0.56 4.45
N ILE A 265 -1.44 1.05 4.45
CA ILE A 265 -1.07 2.32 5.08
C ILE A 265 -1.76 3.50 4.36
N ASP A 266 -1.80 3.50 3.03
CA ASP A 266 -2.52 4.54 2.26
C ASP A 266 -4.03 4.54 2.57
N ARG A 267 -4.63 3.37 2.76
CA ARG A 267 -6.03 3.27 3.18
C ARG A 267 -6.21 3.87 4.58
N TRP A 268 -5.33 3.52 5.51
CA TRP A 268 -5.36 4.08 6.85
C TRP A 268 -5.25 5.60 6.84
N LYS A 269 -4.28 6.15 6.12
CA LYS A 269 -4.08 7.61 5.98
C LYS A 269 -5.35 8.31 5.49
N LYS A 270 -6.06 7.72 4.53
CA LYS A 270 -7.29 8.27 3.96
C LYS A 270 -8.51 8.13 4.85
N LEU A 271 -8.49 7.21 5.80
CA LEU A 271 -9.64 6.93 6.68
C LEU A 271 -9.45 7.49 8.08
N ALA A 272 -8.36 7.14 8.75
CA ALA A 272 -8.11 7.38 10.17
C ALA A 272 -6.93 8.31 10.46
N GLY A 273 -6.00 8.47 9.51
CA GLY A 273 -4.85 9.37 9.69
C GLY A 273 -5.24 10.84 9.81
N PRO A 274 -4.27 11.76 10.04
CA PRO A 274 -4.53 13.19 10.30
C PRO A 274 -5.32 13.90 9.19
N ASN A 275 -5.26 13.38 7.97
CA ASN A 275 -6.04 13.85 6.82
C ASN A 275 -7.21 12.91 6.47
N GLY A 276 -7.46 11.93 7.31
CA GLY A 276 -8.46 10.89 7.08
C GLY A 276 -9.89 11.41 7.15
N ARG A 277 -10.75 10.91 6.26
CA ARG A 277 -12.12 11.38 6.16
C ARG A 277 -12.94 11.17 7.45
N PHE A 278 -12.78 10.04 8.14
CA PHE A 278 -13.52 9.78 9.37
C PHE A 278 -12.99 10.59 10.55
N PHE A 279 -11.66 10.78 10.64
CA PHE A 279 -11.07 11.68 11.62
C PHE A 279 -11.62 13.09 11.46
N ARG A 280 -11.51 13.68 10.27
CA ARG A 280 -11.98 15.05 10.01
C ARG A 280 -13.48 15.21 10.21
N TYR A 281 -14.26 14.22 9.78
CA TYR A 281 -15.71 14.26 9.96
C TYR A 281 -16.11 14.17 11.45
N LEU A 282 -15.43 13.34 12.24
CA LEU A 282 -15.65 13.32 13.69
C LEU A 282 -15.38 14.67 14.33
N VAL A 283 -14.25 15.31 14.01
CA VAL A 283 -13.91 16.65 14.52
C VAL A 283 -14.96 17.69 14.11
N THR A 284 -15.49 17.61 12.88
CA THR A 284 -16.59 18.47 12.41
C THR A 284 -17.82 18.32 13.32
N LEU A 285 -18.29 17.09 13.53
CA LEU A 285 -19.49 16.83 14.32
C LEU A 285 -19.34 17.27 15.79
N ILE A 286 -18.14 17.09 16.38
CA ILE A 286 -17.86 17.57 17.73
C ILE A 286 -17.93 19.10 17.79
N SER A 287 -17.30 19.76 16.83
CA SER A 287 -17.27 21.24 16.74
C SER A 287 -18.68 21.82 16.56
N GLU A 288 -19.49 21.26 15.65
CA GLU A 288 -20.87 21.68 15.39
C GLU A 288 -21.77 21.51 16.62
N LYS A 289 -21.60 20.43 17.36
CA LYS A 289 -22.35 20.16 18.59
C LYS A 289 -21.79 20.90 19.81
N LYS A 290 -20.68 21.63 19.67
CA LYS A 290 -19.97 22.29 20.78
C LYS A 290 -19.65 21.34 21.94
N GLY A 291 -19.42 20.04 21.62
CA GLY A 291 -19.16 19.00 22.61
C GLY A 291 -17.68 18.85 22.94
N SER A 292 -17.38 18.04 23.95
CA SER A 292 -16.00 17.65 24.26
C SER A 292 -15.46 16.62 23.25
N TRP A 293 -14.15 16.62 23.04
CA TRP A 293 -13.47 15.69 22.14
C TRP A 293 -13.70 14.21 22.54
N ASP A 294 -13.88 13.94 23.81
CA ASP A 294 -14.12 12.62 24.41
C ASP A 294 -15.61 12.30 24.64
N ASP A 295 -16.53 13.18 24.25
CA ASP A 295 -17.96 12.87 24.33
C ASP A 295 -18.30 11.71 23.38
N HIS A 296 -18.46 10.53 23.98
CA HIS A 296 -18.74 9.29 23.25
C HIS A 296 -20.16 9.23 22.67
N ALA A 297 -21.07 10.08 23.09
CA ALA A 297 -22.41 10.19 22.49
C ALA A 297 -22.36 10.85 21.11
N ILE A 298 -21.30 11.62 20.84
CA ILE A 298 -21.10 12.22 19.53
C ILE A 298 -20.51 11.20 18.58
N SER A 299 -21.32 10.76 17.63
CA SER A 299 -20.95 9.86 16.53
C SER A 299 -20.28 8.53 16.95
N PRO A 300 -20.94 7.70 17.76
CA PRO A 300 -20.38 6.42 18.21
C PRO A 300 -20.00 5.49 17.04
N LYS A 301 -20.73 5.54 15.92
CA LYS A 301 -20.41 4.77 14.70
C LYS A 301 -19.06 5.16 14.10
N ILE A 302 -18.74 6.46 14.02
CA ILE A 302 -17.44 6.90 13.49
C ILE A 302 -16.33 6.56 14.47
N ARG A 303 -16.55 6.74 15.77
CA ARG A 303 -15.60 6.36 16.81
C ARG A 303 -15.28 4.87 16.78
N GLN A 304 -16.30 4.01 16.64
CA GLN A 304 -16.10 2.56 16.49
C GLN A 304 -15.37 2.22 15.19
N THR A 305 -15.67 2.92 14.10
CA THR A 305 -14.96 2.74 12.83
C THR A 305 -13.49 3.09 12.97
N LEU A 306 -13.16 4.24 13.56
CA LEU A 306 -11.77 4.64 13.80
C LEU A 306 -11.03 3.62 14.66
N GLN A 307 -11.68 3.10 15.72
CA GLN A 307 -11.10 2.04 16.57
C GLN A 307 -10.76 0.79 15.76
N HIS A 308 -11.63 0.36 14.83
CA HIS A 308 -11.34 -0.76 13.92
C HIS A 308 -10.16 -0.49 12.99
N TRP A 309 -9.79 0.78 12.79
CA TRP A 309 -8.60 1.22 12.06
C TRP A 309 -7.42 1.57 12.97
N GLY A 310 -7.40 1.05 14.20
CA GLY A 310 -6.27 1.22 15.12
C GLY A 310 -6.06 2.66 15.61
N TYR A 311 -7.12 3.46 15.63
CA TYR A 311 -7.05 4.86 16.03
C TYR A 311 -8.24 5.27 16.91
N HIS A 312 -7.97 6.07 17.92
CA HIS A 312 -8.99 6.82 18.62
C HIS A 312 -8.60 8.32 18.67
N LEU A 313 -9.59 9.19 18.66
CA LEU A 313 -9.38 10.62 18.75
C LEU A 313 -8.76 10.98 20.10
N THR A 314 -7.66 11.76 20.08
CA THR A 314 -7.02 12.32 21.26
C THR A 314 -7.32 13.82 21.38
N GLU A 315 -7.15 14.38 22.57
CA GLU A 315 -7.31 15.81 22.80
C GLU A 315 -6.32 16.63 21.96
N GLU A 316 -5.07 16.16 21.86
CA GLU A 316 -4.02 16.80 21.08
C GLU A 316 -4.39 16.87 19.59
N ASP A 317 -4.83 15.76 19.02
CA ASP A 317 -5.22 15.69 17.62
C ASP A 317 -6.46 16.56 17.32
N TYR A 318 -7.42 16.57 18.25
CA TYR A 318 -8.58 17.45 18.14
C TYR A 318 -8.17 18.93 18.11
N LYS A 319 -7.38 19.37 19.09
CA LYS A 319 -6.90 20.76 19.18
C LYS A 319 -6.08 21.17 17.95
N LYS A 320 -5.23 20.26 17.48
CA LYS A 320 -4.40 20.47 16.27
C LYS A 320 -5.24 20.68 15.02
N GLU A 321 -6.27 19.84 14.83
CA GLU A 321 -7.17 19.97 13.68
C GLU A 321 -8.03 21.23 13.76
N ILE A 322 -8.54 21.60 14.93
CA ILE A 322 -9.28 22.86 15.14
C ILE A 322 -8.39 24.09 14.83
N LYS A 323 -7.12 24.07 15.29
CA LYS A 323 -6.17 25.16 14.98
C LYS A 323 -5.92 25.26 13.49
N ARG A 324 -5.70 24.12 12.80
CA ARG A 324 -5.51 24.06 11.35
C ARG A 324 -6.71 24.68 10.60
N ARG A 325 -7.93 24.39 11.02
CA ARG A 325 -9.14 24.94 10.38
C ARG A 325 -9.22 26.45 10.50
N LYS A 326 -8.92 27.00 11.69
CA LYS A 326 -8.89 28.45 11.93
C LYS A 326 -7.83 29.18 11.13
N SER A 327 -6.75 28.51 10.69
CA SER A 327 -5.70 29.11 9.86
C SER A 327 -6.03 29.12 8.36
N ILE A 328 -7.11 28.48 7.94
CA ILE A 328 -7.55 28.38 6.53
C ILE A 328 -8.82 29.22 6.29
N SER A 329 -9.55 29.54 7.37
CA SER A 329 -10.69 30.47 7.36
C SER A 329 -10.23 31.90 7.41
#